data_4036e7b2b23d27160763e7072f4b9506
#
_entry.id   4036e7b2b23d27160763e7072f4b9506
#
_cell.length_a   1.000
_cell.length_b   1.000
_cell.length_c   1.000
_cell.angle_alpha   90.00
_cell.angle_beta   90.00
_cell.angle_gamma   90.00
#
_symmetry.space_group_name_H-M   'P 1'
#
loop_
_entity.id
_entity.type
_entity.pdbx_description
1 polymer ?
#
loop_
_entity_poly.entity_id
_entity_poly.type
_entity_poly.pdbx_seq_one_letter_code
_entity_poly.pdbx_strand_id
1 'polypeptide(L)'
;AFARLASGQVDVLCTYADGRRDYEDEWTGEYAMTNSIWDDTAVIGVTPAIYNDTISVSKTSPIMDDSFKAALSEAFINIGNTEQGKQVIAIYSHNGYMPAESSDYDSERAAQEMIRSLNSAG
;
A
#
# COMPACT_ATOMS: atom_id res chain seq x y z
N ALA A 1 -7.52 6.58 12.29
CA ALA A 1 -8.82 6.65 11.61
C ALA A 1 -9.82 5.70 12.26
N PHE A 2 -9.49 4.42 12.46
CA PHE A 2 -10.39 3.39 13.01
C PHE A 2 -10.92 3.71 14.42
N ALA A 3 -10.11 4.27 15.31
CA ALA A 3 -10.58 4.70 16.65
C ALA A 3 -11.76 5.69 16.59
N ARG A 4 -11.80 6.56 15.57
CA ARG A 4 -12.89 7.52 15.39
C ARG A 4 -14.16 6.84 14.87
N LEU A 5 -14.03 5.80 14.04
CA LEU A 5 -15.16 4.98 13.60
C LEU A 5 -15.72 4.18 14.78
N ALA A 6 -14.86 3.49 15.54
CA ALA A 6 -15.25 2.73 16.72
C ALA A 6 -15.97 3.58 17.78
N SER A 7 -15.52 4.82 17.98
CA SER A 7 -16.14 5.76 18.95
C SER A 7 -17.40 6.47 18.41
N GLY A 8 -17.80 6.24 17.16
CA GLY A 8 -18.94 6.91 16.54
C GLY A 8 -18.72 8.40 16.22
N GLN A 9 -17.46 8.86 16.21
CA GLN A 9 -17.13 10.24 15.80
C GLN A 9 -17.24 10.44 14.30
N VAL A 10 -17.14 9.37 13.53
CA VAL A 10 -17.36 9.35 12.07
C VAL A 10 -18.14 8.09 11.70
N ASP A 11 -18.96 8.18 10.67
CA ASP A 11 -19.72 7.06 10.13
C ASP A 11 -19.02 6.39 8.95
N VAL A 12 -18.06 7.10 8.33
CA VAL A 12 -17.30 6.64 7.16
C VAL A 12 -15.84 7.05 7.30
N LEU A 13 -14.95 6.16 6.88
CA LEU A 13 -13.52 6.45 6.77
C LEU A 13 -12.97 5.94 5.44
N CYS A 14 -11.89 6.58 4.96
CA CYS A 14 -11.08 6.08 3.86
C CYS A 14 -9.85 5.40 4.41
N THR A 15 -9.54 4.23 3.87
CA THR A 15 -8.36 3.44 4.25
C THR A 15 -7.86 2.61 3.07
N TYR A 16 -6.71 1.96 3.22
CA TYR A 16 -6.17 1.02 2.25
C TYR A 16 -6.85 -0.36 2.34
N ALA A 17 -6.62 -1.22 1.35
CA ALA A 17 -7.33 -2.49 1.19
C ALA A 17 -7.24 -3.40 2.43
N ASP A 18 -6.06 -3.52 3.05
CA ASP A 18 -5.82 -4.37 4.20
C ASP A 18 -6.10 -3.69 5.55
N GLY A 19 -6.58 -2.43 5.55
CA GLY A 19 -6.76 -1.65 6.77
C GLY A 19 -7.61 -2.35 7.84
N ARG A 20 -8.67 -3.07 7.47
CA ARG A 20 -9.47 -3.84 8.44
C ARG A 20 -8.70 -4.99 9.07
N ARG A 21 -7.84 -5.67 8.29
CA ARG A 21 -6.99 -6.76 8.80
C ARG A 21 -5.96 -6.23 9.79
N ASP A 22 -5.32 -5.12 9.45
CA ASP A 22 -4.27 -4.54 10.27
C ASP A 22 -4.78 -3.97 11.60
N TYR A 23 -6.09 -3.68 11.70
CA TYR A 23 -6.73 -3.14 12.91
C TYR A 23 -7.71 -4.14 13.57
N GLU A 24 -7.70 -5.41 13.19
CA GLU A 24 -8.61 -6.43 13.71
C GLU A 24 -8.42 -6.66 15.21
N ASP A 25 -7.18 -6.76 15.66
CA ASP A 25 -6.85 -6.97 17.07
C ASP A 25 -7.14 -5.73 17.92
N GLU A 26 -6.80 -4.53 17.43
CA GLU A 26 -7.10 -3.27 18.12
C GLU A 26 -8.61 -3.00 18.19
N TRP A 27 -9.39 -3.47 17.21
CA TRP A 27 -10.83 -3.26 17.17
C TRP A 27 -11.52 -3.84 18.40
N THR A 28 -11.25 -5.09 18.73
CA THR A 28 -11.82 -5.75 19.91
C THR A 28 -11.01 -5.51 21.19
N GLY A 29 -9.70 -5.32 21.07
CA GLY A 29 -8.80 -5.08 22.20
C GLY A 29 -8.79 -3.64 22.67
N GLU A 30 -8.15 -2.76 21.91
CA GLU A 30 -7.93 -1.36 22.32
C GLU A 30 -9.21 -0.52 22.25
N TYR A 31 -10.01 -0.70 21.18
CA TYR A 31 -11.26 0.05 21.00
C TYR A 31 -12.46 -0.59 21.71
N ALA A 32 -12.27 -1.78 22.31
CA ALA A 32 -13.24 -2.48 23.13
C ALA A 32 -14.59 -2.74 22.42
N MET A 33 -14.56 -2.94 21.10
CA MET A 33 -15.76 -3.29 20.34
C MET A 33 -16.18 -4.74 20.62
N THR A 34 -17.49 -4.98 20.67
CA THR A 34 -18.02 -6.29 21.04
C THR A 34 -17.93 -7.32 19.91
N ASN A 35 -18.12 -6.87 18.67
CA ASN A 35 -18.06 -7.72 17.49
C ASN A 35 -16.73 -7.53 16.77
N SER A 36 -16.45 -8.39 15.78
CA SER A 36 -15.29 -8.22 14.92
C SER A 36 -15.42 -6.98 14.03
N ILE A 37 -14.30 -6.44 13.58
CA ILE A 37 -14.31 -5.33 12.61
C ILE A 37 -15.02 -5.70 11.31
N TRP A 38 -15.05 -7.00 10.97
CA TRP A 38 -15.72 -7.53 9.78
C TRP A 38 -17.24 -7.54 9.91
N ASP A 39 -17.74 -7.71 11.12
CA ASP A 39 -19.19 -7.70 11.41
C ASP A 39 -19.71 -6.26 11.58
N ASP A 40 -18.89 -5.39 12.16
CA ASP A 40 -19.27 -4.00 12.47
C ASP A 40 -19.11 -3.04 11.30
N THR A 41 -18.34 -3.41 10.26
CA THR A 41 -18.03 -2.51 9.15
C THR A 41 -18.32 -3.12 7.78
N ALA A 42 -18.69 -2.28 6.83
CA ALA A 42 -18.90 -2.66 5.43
C ALA A 42 -18.09 -1.78 4.49
N VAL A 43 -17.57 -2.37 3.42
CA VAL A 43 -16.94 -1.62 2.32
C VAL A 43 -18.05 -1.07 1.42
N ILE A 44 -18.15 0.24 1.30
CA ILE A 44 -19.16 0.93 0.48
C ILE A 44 -18.61 1.48 -0.84
N GLY A 45 -17.29 1.48 -1.02
CA GLY A 45 -16.65 1.92 -2.26
C GLY A 45 -15.19 1.48 -2.31
N VAL A 46 -14.69 1.25 -3.52
CA VAL A 46 -13.30 0.88 -3.79
C VAL A 46 -12.79 1.73 -4.94
N THR A 47 -11.60 2.31 -4.80
CA THR A 47 -10.91 3.01 -5.88
C THR A 47 -10.33 2.00 -6.89
N PRO A 48 -9.99 2.42 -8.12
CA PRO A 48 -9.13 1.60 -8.98
C PRO A 48 -7.87 1.17 -8.23
N ALA A 49 -7.42 -0.06 -8.47
CA ALA A 49 -6.19 -0.56 -7.85
C ALA A 49 -4.98 0.26 -8.31
N ILE A 50 -4.07 0.50 -7.37
CA ILE A 50 -2.74 1.06 -7.64
C ILE A 50 -1.70 0.02 -7.23
N TYR A 51 -0.53 0.07 -7.86
CA TYR A 51 0.59 -0.75 -7.41
C TYR A 51 1.05 -0.28 -6.02
N ASN A 52 1.53 -1.23 -5.23
CA ASN A 52 2.14 -0.95 -3.93
C ASN A 52 3.48 -0.21 -4.07
N ASP A 53 4.19 -0.06 -2.98
CA ASP A 53 5.47 0.62 -2.90
C ASP A 53 6.46 0.14 -3.97
N THR A 54 7.27 1.06 -4.47
CA THR A 54 8.24 0.80 -5.53
C THR A 54 9.67 0.73 -5.00
N ILE A 55 10.48 -0.11 -5.63
CA ILE A 55 11.93 0.01 -5.58
C ILE A 55 12.36 0.85 -6.77
N SER A 56 12.84 2.06 -6.51
CA SER A 56 13.22 3.02 -7.54
C SER A 56 14.73 3.19 -7.59
N VAL A 57 15.26 3.40 -8.77
CA VAL A 57 16.69 3.64 -9.00
C VAL A 57 16.93 4.99 -9.69
N SER A 58 18.11 5.57 -9.48
CA SER A 58 18.48 6.83 -10.13
C SER A 58 18.65 6.65 -11.64
N LYS A 59 18.01 7.51 -12.42
CA LYS A 59 18.20 7.56 -13.88
C LYS A 59 19.55 8.15 -14.31
N THR A 60 20.20 8.89 -13.43
CA THR A 60 21.43 9.65 -13.74
C THR A 60 22.68 9.03 -13.14
N SER A 61 22.55 7.97 -12.36
CA SER A 61 23.69 7.25 -11.81
C SER A 61 24.42 6.46 -12.90
N PRO A 62 25.72 6.63 -13.05
CA PRO A 62 26.49 5.96 -14.11
C PRO A 62 26.56 4.43 -13.95
N ILE A 63 26.32 3.91 -12.74
CA ILE A 63 26.28 2.47 -12.49
C ILE A 63 24.90 1.84 -12.77
N MET A 64 23.87 2.65 -12.98
CA MET A 64 22.49 2.21 -13.23
C MET A 64 22.22 2.06 -14.74
N ASP A 65 23.09 1.37 -15.45
CA ASP A 65 22.84 0.97 -16.83
C ASP A 65 21.75 -0.11 -16.90
N ASP A 66 21.28 -0.41 -18.10
CA ASP A 66 20.17 -1.33 -18.30
C ASP A 66 20.48 -2.77 -17.87
N SER A 67 21.75 -3.19 -17.99
CA SER A 67 22.21 -4.51 -17.55
C SER A 67 22.17 -4.62 -16.03
N PHE A 68 22.66 -3.60 -15.31
CA PHE A 68 22.64 -3.58 -13.86
C PHE A 68 21.21 -3.49 -13.30
N LYS A 69 20.37 -2.67 -13.92
CA LYS A 69 18.92 -2.60 -13.54
C LYS A 69 18.23 -3.95 -13.70
N ALA A 70 18.48 -4.65 -14.81
CA ALA A 70 17.89 -5.97 -15.04
C ALA A 70 18.36 -6.99 -13.99
N ALA A 71 19.66 -7.03 -13.69
CA ALA A 71 20.21 -7.91 -12.68
C ALA A 71 19.68 -7.58 -11.26
N LEU A 72 19.53 -6.31 -10.94
CA LEU A 72 18.98 -5.86 -9.66
C LEU A 72 17.51 -6.24 -9.51
N SER A 73 16.71 -6.06 -10.56
CA SER A 73 15.31 -6.47 -10.60
C SER A 73 15.16 -7.98 -10.39
N GLU A 74 15.96 -8.77 -11.10
CA GLU A 74 15.97 -10.22 -10.94
C GLU A 74 16.37 -10.64 -9.53
N ALA A 75 17.38 -9.99 -8.94
CA ALA A 75 17.81 -10.27 -7.57
C ALA A 75 16.70 -10.04 -6.55
N PHE A 76 15.97 -8.92 -6.63
CA PHE A 76 14.83 -8.65 -5.73
C PHE A 76 13.70 -9.66 -5.91
N ILE A 77 13.33 -10.01 -7.15
CA ILE A 77 12.32 -11.03 -7.43
C ILE A 77 12.74 -12.38 -6.83
N ASN A 78 14.00 -12.77 -7.01
CA ASN A 78 14.53 -14.02 -6.47
C ASN A 78 14.54 -14.02 -4.93
N ILE A 79 14.91 -12.92 -4.28
CA ILE A 79 14.81 -12.77 -2.82
C ILE A 79 13.37 -13.01 -2.36
N GLY A 80 12.40 -12.36 -3.00
CA GLY A 80 10.97 -12.51 -2.67
C GLY A 80 10.41 -13.92 -2.88
N ASN A 81 11.09 -14.75 -3.67
CA ASN A 81 10.70 -16.14 -3.93
C ASN A 81 11.33 -17.17 -3.00
N THR A 82 12.23 -16.77 -2.08
CA THR A 82 12.83 -17.67 -1.10
C THR A 82 12.16 -17.52 0.26
N GLU A 83 12.13 -18.61 1.06
CA GLU A 83 11.55 -18.54 2.41
C GLU A 83 12.30 -17.56 3.33
N GLN A 84 13.63 -17.54 3.25
CA GLN A 84 14.46 -16.58 4.00
C GLN A 84 14.23 -15.15 3.55
N GLY A 85 14.16 -14.93 2.24
CA GLY A 85 13.89 -13.61 1.68
C GLY A 85 12.52 -13.09 2.09
N LYS A 86 11.48 -13.92 2.06
CA LYS A 86 10.14 -13.57 2.52
C LYS A 86 10.13 -13.11 3.98
N GLN A 87 10.87 -13.78 4.85
CA GLN A 87 11.01 -13.39 6.25
C GLN A 87 11.64 -11.99 6.39
N VAL A 88 12.62 -11.67 5.56
CA VAL A 88 13.28 -10.35 5.57
C VAL A 88 12.33 -9.25 5.06
N ILE A 89 11.69 -9.47 3.92
CA ILE A 89 10.82 -8.45 3.31
C ILE A 89 9.49 -8.27 4.07
N ALA A 90 9.08 -9.24 4.88
CA ALA A 90 7.91 -9.14 5.75
C ALA A 90 8.02 -7.99 6.77
N ILE A 91 9.22 -7.52 7.10
CA ILE A 91 9.46 -6.31 7.93
C ILE A 91 8.77 -5.07 7.31
N TYR A 92 8.67 -5.05 5.98
CA TYR A 92 8.00 -3.99 5.21
C TYR A 92 6.57 -4.37 4.80
N SER A 93 6.01 -5.44 5.36
CA SER A 93 4.72 -6.02 4.93
C SER A 93 4.69 -6.45 3.46
N HIS A 94 5.86 -6.72 2.87
CA HIS A 94 5.96 -7.18 1.49
C HIS A 94 5.85 -8.70 1.42
N ASN A 95 5.17 -9.20 0.39
CA ASN A 95 5.00 -10.64 0.13
C ASN A 95 5.86 -11.13 -1.04
N GLY A 96 6.47 -10.22 -1.79
CA GLY A 96 7.30 -10.49 -2.96
C GLY A 96 7.47 -9.26 -3.82
N TYR A 97 8.16 -9.42 -4.94
CA TYR A 97 8.39 -8.35 -5.91
C TYR A 97 8.03 -8.83 -7.31
N MET A 98 7.62 -7.89 -8.15
CA MET A 98 7.33 -8.11 -9.56
C MET A 98 7.85 -6.94 -10.39
N PRO A 99 8.15 -7.14 -11.68
CA PRO A 99 8.47 -6.04 -12.57
C PRO A 99 7.33 -5.02 -12.60
N ALA A 100 7.67 -3.74 -12.68
CA ALA A 100 6.71 -2.67 -12.81
C ALA A 100 7.21 -1.63 -13.83
N GLU A 101 6.28 -1.01 -14.52
CA GLU A 101 6.53 0.05 -15.48
C GLU A 101 5.93 1.37 -15.01
N SER A 102 6.38 2.48 -15.58
CA SER A 102 5.88 3.81 -15.21
C SER A 102 4.38 3.96 -15.40
N SER A 103 3.81 3.33 -16.43
CA SER A 103 2.38 3.34 -16.74
C SER A 103 1.50 2.66 -15.70
N ASP A 104 2.05 1.73 -14.91
CA ASP A 104 1.32 1.04 -13.84
C ASP A 104 0.88 2.00 -12.72
N TYR A 105 1.48 3.18 -12.65
CA TYR A 105 1.20 4.23 -11.67
C TYR A 105 0.40 5.41 -12.23
N ASP A 106 -0.21 5.28 -13.40
CA ASP A 106 -0.98 6.38 -14.03
C ASP A 106 -2.23 6.75 -13.23
N SER A 107 -2.87 5.78 -12.57
CA SER A 107 -3.99 6.05 -11.67
C SER A 107 -3.59 6.93 -10.49
N GLU A 108 -2.41 6.69 -9.90
CA GLU A 108 -1.86 7.51 -8.82
C GLU A 108 -1.52 8.92 -9.31
N ARG A 109 -0.92 9.06 -10.50
CA ARG A 109 -0.65 10.36 -11.10
C ARG A 109 -1.92 11.17 -11.31
N ALA A 110 -2.97 10.54 -11.84
CA ALA A 110 -4.27 11.20 -12.03
C ALA A 110 -4.88 11.66 -10.69
N ALA A 111 -4.79 10.84 -9.63
CA ALA A 111 -5.23 11.22 -8.30
C ALA A 111 -4.43 12.40 -7.74
N GLN A 112 -3.11 12.41 -7.90
CA GLN A 112 -2.24 13.51 -7.47
C GLN A 112 -2.53 14.81 -8.23
N GLU A 113 -2.81 14.74 -9.53
CA GLU A 113 -3.19 15.91 -10.33
C GLU A 113 -4.54 16.49 -9.87
N MET A 114 -5.51 15.62 -9.56
CA MET A 114 -6.81 16.07 -9.02
C MET A 114 -6.62 16.79 -7.67
N ILE A 115 -5.83 16.23 -6.75
CA ILE A 115 -5.54 16.85 -5.45
C ILE A 115 -4.87 18.24 -5.66
N ARG A 116 -3.91 18.33 -6.56
CA ARG A 116 -3.25 19.62 -6.88
C ARG A 116 -4.23 20.64 -7.43
N SER A 117 -5.14 20.24 -8.32
CA SER A 117 -6.14 21.14 -8.89
C SER A 117 -7.10 21.68 -7.83
N LEU A 118 -7.54 20.82 -6.89
CA LEU A 118 -8.40 21.24 -5.78
C LEU A 118 -7.69 22.23 -4.85
N ASN A 119 -6.43 21.99 -4.51
CA ASN A 119 -5.64 22.88 -3.66
C ASN A 119 -5.27 24.21 -4.34
N SER A 120 -5.28 24.27 -5.67
CA SER A 120 -5.00 25.50 -6.44
C SER A 120 -6.24 26.37 -6.68
N ALA A 121 -7.42 25.81 -6.44
CA ALA A 121 -8.72 26.50 -6.64
C ALA A 121 -9.26 27.20 -5.37
N GLY A 122 -8.56 27.08 -4.24
CA GLY A 122 -8.87 27.71 -2.94
C GLY A 122 -7.88 28.78 -2.60
#